data_25ebbd4f7cbe6c45893e2108096010e2
#
_entry.id   25ebbd4f7cbe6c45893e2108096010e2
#
_cell.length_a   1.000
_cell.length_b   1.000
_cell.length_c   1.000
_cell.angle_alpha   90.00
_cell.angle_beta   90.00
_cell.angle_gamma   90.00
#
_symmetry.space_group_name_H-M   'P 1'
#
loop_
_entity.id
_entity.type
_entity.pdbx_description
1 polymer ?
#
loop_
_entity_poly.entity_id
_entity_poly.type
_entity_poly.pdbx_seq_one_letter_code
_entity_poly.pdbx_strand_id
1 'polypeptide(L)'
;ERFRRNYQNPIEKDNDEERREFLRARLGPLILRRTKDQVATELPPKTILVHPVDLNSAQRDLYETVRATMDKQVREAIAARGLEQSQFAILDALLKLRQICCHPALLKLQTEEAKKAKRSAKLDYLFELLDTLFAEGRRVLLFSQFTSMLELIERELNVRRHSYLKLTGESKDRGNLVERFQKENIPIFLISL
;
A
#
# COMPACT_ATOMS: atom_id res chain seq x y z
N GLU A 1 7.87 -24.86 18.84
CA GLU A 1 7.09 -26.03 18.37
C GLU A 1 5.86 -26.32 19.25
N ARG A 2 5.99 -26.34 20.60
CA ARG A 2 4.88 -26.65 21.54
C ARG A 2 3.70 -25.70 21.43
N PHE A 3 3.92 -24.38 21.32
CA PHE A 3 2.87 -23.38 21.12
C PHE A 3 2.14 -23.59 19.79
N ARG A 4 2.89 -23.80 18.71
CA ARG A 4 2.33 -24.04 17.39
C ARG A 4 1.41 -25.26 17.34
N ARG A 5 1.83 -26.36 17.97
CA ARG A 5 1.03 -27.59 18.04
C ARG A 5 -0.20 -27.45 18.94
N ASN A 6 -0.08 -26.79 20.09
CA ASN A 6 -1.15 -26.76 21.08
C ASN A 6 -2.15 -25.61 20.91
N TYR A 7 -1.77 -24.52 20.22
CA TYR A 7 -2.61 -23.35 20.06
C TYR A 7 -2.73 -22.90 18.60
N GLN A 8 -1.61 -22.62 17.91
CA GLN A 8 -1.67 -22.03 16.59
C GLN A 8 -2.40 -22.93 15.58
N ASN A 9 -1.96 -24.18 15.41
CA ASN A 9 -2.58 -25.09 14.44
C ASN A 9 -4.05 -25.36 14.74
N PRO A 10 -4.46 -25.73 15.96
CA PRO A 10 -5.86 -25.96 16.26
C PRO A 10 -6.74 -24.72 16.04
N ILE A 11 -6.25 -23.53 16.42
CA ILE A 11 -7.01 -22.27 16.25
C ILE A 11 -7.11 -21.87 14.78
N GLU A 12 -6.01 -21.95 14.03
CA GLU A 12 -5.96 -21.47 12.64
C GLU A 12 -6.49 -22.47 11.61
N LYS A 13 -6.27 -23.78 11.84
CA LYS A 13 -6.64 -24.83 10.88
C LYS A 13 -7.96 -25.51 11.22
N ASP A 14 -8.19 -25.77 12.51
CA ASP A 14 -9.32 -26.55 12.97
C ASP A 14 -10.45 -25.65 13.51
N ASN A 15 -10.24 -24.33 13.57
CA ASN A 15 -11.19 -23.34 14.09
C ASN A 15 -11.64 -23.64 15.54
N ASP A 16 -10.72 -24.17 16.37
CA ASP A 16 -10.97 -24.55 17.76
C ASP A 16 -11.25 -23.31 18.63
N GLU A 17 -12.54 -23.02 18.83
CA GLU A 17 -13.01 -21.87 19.61
C GLU A 17 -12.68 -22.00 21.09
N GLU A 18 -12.72 -23.20 21.66
CA GLU A 18 -12.43 -23.42 23.09
C GLU A 18 -10.97 -23.05 23.40
N ARG A 19 -10.04 -23.49 22.55
CA ARG A 19 -8.62 -23.11 22.70
C ARG A 19 -8.36 -21.64 22.44
N ARG A 20 -9.11 -21.03 21.54
CA ARG A 20 -9.05 -19.58 21.29
C ARG A 20 -9.46 -18.79 22.52
N GLU A 21 -10.61 -19.13 23.13
CA GLU A 21 -11.10 -18.47 24.33
C GLU A 21 -10.17 -18.72 25.54
N PHE A 22 -9.66 -19.93 25.71
CA PHE A 22 -8.69 -20.23 26.74
C PHE A 22 -7.40 -19.39 26.60
N LEU A 23 -6.87 -19.27 25.39
CA LEU A 23 -5.69 -18.45 25.10
C LEU A 23 -5.99 -16.96 25.35
N ARG A 24 -7.16 -16.50 24.92
CA ARG A 24 -7.63 -15.12 25.12
C ARG A 24 -7.75 -14.76 26.60
N ALA A 25 -8.33 -15.64 27.40
CA ALA A 25 -8.46 -15.44 28.85
C ALA A 25 -7.10 -15.34 29.54
N ARG A 26 -6.12 -16.14 29.14
CA ARG A 26 -4.75 -16.09 29.67
C ARG A 26 -3.97 -14.86 29.25
N LEU A 27 -4.14 -14.40 28.00
CA LEU A 27 -3.40 -13.25 27.47
C LEU A 27 -4.06 -11.92 27.83
N GLY A 28 -5.37 -11.92 28.09
CA GLY A 28 -6.13 -10.69 28.39
C GLY A 28 -5.48 -9.79 29.44
N PRO A 29 -5.04 -10.30 30.60
CA PRO A 29 -4.37 -9.48 31.61
C PRO A 29 -2.99 -8.93 31.20
N LEU A 30 -2.36 -9.53 30.19
CA LEU A 30 -1.02 -9.20 29.72
C LEU A 30 -1.02 -8.32 28.47
N ILE A 31 -2.16 -8.19 27.78
CA ILE A 31 -2.30 -7.43 26.53
C ILE A 31 -3.28 -6.28 26.73
N LEU A 32 -2.80 -5.06 26.61
CA LEU A 32 -3.63 -3.86 26.57
C LEU A 32 -3.89 -3.44 25.13
N ARG A 33 -5.11 -3.70 24.62
CA ARG A 33 -5.56 -3.20 23.32
C ARG A 33 -6.64 -2.15 23.50
N ARG A 34 -6.38 -0.95 23.03
CA ARG A 34 -7.34 0.16 23.01
C ARG A 34 -7.59 0.59 21.56
N THR A 35 -8.84 0.73 21.18
CA THR A 35 -9.20 1.34 19.89
C THR A 35 -9.38 2.85 20.08
N LYS A 36 -9.23 3.61 18.98
CA LYS A 36 -9.44 5.07 19.01
C LYS A 36 -10.85 5.43 19.50
N ASP A 37 -11.85 4.67 19.08
CA ASP A 37 -13.25 4.87 19.46
C ASP A 37 -13.49 4.70 20.97
N GLN A 38 -12.64 3.94 21.65
CA GLN A 38 -12.71 3.73 23.11
C GLN A 38 -11.99 4.80 23.92
N VAL A 39 -10.94 5.42 23.38
CA VAL A 39 -10.05 6.31 24.16
C VAL A 39 -10.03 7.75 23.68
N ALA A 40 -10.53 8.04 22.49
CA ALA A 40 -10.53 9.36 21.89
C ALA A 40 -11.94 9.71 21.39
N THR A 41 -12.88 9.71 22.34
CA THR A 41 -14.32 9.95 22.05
C THR A 41 -14.61 11.39 21.60
N GLU A 42 -13.68 12.32 21.84
CA GLU A 42 -13.72 13.71 21.38
C GLU A 42 -13.39 13.89 19.89
N LEU A 43 -12.82 12.87 19.24
CA LEU A 43 -12.50 12.97 17.83
C LEU A 43 -13.76 12.84 16.97
N PRO A 44 -13.91 13.70 15.94
CA PRO A 44 -15.00 13.56 15.00
C PRO A 44 -14.90 12.23 14.21
N PRO A 45 -16.02 11.70 13.71
CA PRO A 45 -16.02 10.48 12.92
C PRO A 45 -15.15 10.62 11.68
N LYS A 46 -14.42 9.55 11.33
CA LYS A 46 -13.57 9.51 10.14
C LYS A 46 -14.43 9.48 8.87
N THR A 47 -14.25 10.45 7.99
CA THR A 47 -14.83 10.44 6.65
C THR A 47 -13.91 9.72 5.68
N ILE A 48 -14.43 8.75 4.94
CA ILE A 48 -13.69 8.00 3.91
C ILE A 48 -14.31 8.33 2.55
N LEU A 49 -13.49 8.90 1.67
CA LEU A 49 -13.86 9.14 0.27
C LEU A 49 -13.05 8.19 -0.62
N VAL A 50 -13.74 7.47 -1.49
CA VAL A 50 -13.12 6.57 -2.47
C VAL A 50 -13.24 7.22 -3.84
N HIS A 51 -12.11 7.48 -4.47
CA HIS A 51 -12.04 8.04 -5.82
C HIS A 51 -11.59 6.96 -6.80
N PRO A 52 -12.49 6.37 -7.58
CA PRO A 52 -12.14 5.46 -8.67
C PRO A 52 -11.44 6.24 -9.79
N VAL A 53 -10.32 5.72 -10.28
CA VAL A 53 -9.57 6.32 -11.38
C VAL A 53 -9.38 5.28 -12.47
N ASP A 54 -9.91 5.55 -13.67
CA ASP A 54 -9.73 4.68 -14.82
C ASP A 54 -8.33 4.78 -15.40
N LEU A 55 -7.79 3.65 -15.85
CA LEU A 55 -6.51 3.63 -16.54
C LEU A 55 -6.63 4.33 -17.90
N ASN A 56 -5.63 5.13 -18.27
CA ASN A 56 -5.54 5.62 -19.65
C ASN A 56 -5.28 4.48 -20.64
N SER A 57 -5.48 4.69 -21.94
CA SER A 57 -5.41 3.64 -22.97
C SER A 57 -4.08 2.90 -22.94
N ALA A 58 -2.95 3.60 -22.95
CA ALA A 58 -1.64 2.97 -22.95
C ALA A 58 -1.34 2.18 -21.67
N GLN A 59 -1.81 2.66 -20.52
CA GLN A 59 -1.67 1.96 -19.24
C GLN A 59 -2.58 0.73 -19.18
N ARG A 60 -3.77 0.80 -19.79
CA ARG A 60 -4.70 -0.33 -19.91
C ARG A 60 -4.13 -1.41 -20.82
N ASP A 61 -3.57 -1.04 -21.98
CA ASP A 61 -2.94 -1.99 -22.90
C ASP A 61 -1.78 -2.74 -22.24
N LEU A 62 -0.93 -2.01 -21.51
CA LEU A 62 0.14 -2.62 -20.70
C LEU A 62 -0.42 -3.56 -19.63
N TYR A 63 -1.47 -3.14 -18.91
CA TYR A 63 -2.12 -3.96 -17.89
C TYR A 63 -2.63 -5.28 -18.48
N GLU A 64 -3.35 -5.24 -19.59
CA GLU A 64 -3.90 -6.44 -20.25
C GLU A 64 -2.81 -7.36 -20.78
N THR A 65 -1.74 -6.81 -21.36
CA THR A 65 -0.58 -7.58 -21.83
C THR A 65 0.09 -8.33 -20.67
N VAL A 66 0.34 -7.64 -19.56
CA VAL A 66 0.95 -8.26 -18.38
C VAL A 66 -0.01 -9.24 -17.73
N ARG A 67 -1.31 -8.94 -17.66
CA ARG A 67 -2.34 -9.84 -17.12
C ARG A 67 -2.37 -11.15 -17.89
N ALA A 68 -2.42 -11.11 -19.22
CA ALA A 68 -2.44 -12.31 -20.07
C ALA A 68 -1.16 -13.15 -19.88
N THR A 69 0.00 -12.50 -19.84
CA THR A 69 1.28 -13.18 -19.61
C THR A 69 1.34 -13.85 -18.23
N MET A 70 0.91 -13.14 -17.19
CA MET A 70 0.92 -13.66 -15.81
C MET A 70 -0.12 -14.78 -15.62
N ASP A 71 -1.32 -14.68 -16.22
CA ASP A 71 -2.34 -15.73 -16.18
C ASP A 71 -1.78 -17.05 -16.74
N LYS A 72 -1.09 -16.98 -17.88
CA LYS A 72 -0.43 -18.16 -18.48
C LYS A 72 0.61 -18.76 -17.53
N GLN A 73 1.51 -17.94 -16.97
CA GLN A 73 2.57 -18.39 -16.09
C GLN A 73 2.01 -19.00 -14.78
N VAL A 74 0.97 -18.40 -14.21
CA VAL A 74 0.30 -18.91 -12.99
C VAL A 74 -0.37 -20.26 -13.28
N ARG A 75 -1.09 -20.40 -14.40
CA ARG A 75 -1.72 -21.68 -14.78
C ARG A 75 -0.68 -22.80 -14.99
N GLU A 76 0.42 -22.48 -15.68
CA GLU A 76 1.53 -23.43 -15.88
C GLU A 76 2.17 -23.84 -14.55
N ALA A 77 2.38 -22.89 -13.65
CA ALA A 77 2.92 -23.17 -12.31
C ALA A 77 1.98 -24.07 -11.48
N ILE A 78 0.67 -23.78 -11.50
CA ILE A 78 -0.34 -24.59 -10.80
C ILE A 78 -0.40 -26.01 -11.38
N ALA A 79 -0.39 -26.15 -12.70
CA ALA A 79 -0.40 -27.45 -13.36
C ALA A 79 0.85 -28.29 -13.03
N ALA A 80 2.01 -27.65 -12.92
CA ALA A 80 3.27 -28.33 -12.64
C ALA A 80 3.50 -28.70 -11.17
N ARG A 81 3.03 -27.86 -10.21
CA ARG A 81 3.41 -27.96 -8.79
C ARG A 81 2.23 -27.95 -7.81
N GLY A 82 1.01 -27.76 -8.31
CA GLY A 82 -0.20 -27.59 -7.50
C GLY A 82 -0.33 -26.16 -6.92
N LEU A 83 -1.51 -25.88 -6.36
CA LEU A 83 -1.87 -24.54 -5.87
C LEU A 83 -0.97 -24.07 -4.71
N GLU A 84 -0.72 -24.92 -3.73
CA GLU A 84 0.06 -24.57 -2.54
C GLU A 84 1.48 -24.12 -2.86
N GLN A 85 2.14 -24.80 -3.81
CA GLN A 85 3.52 -24.48 -4.20
C GLN A 85 3.59 -23.32 -5.23
N SER A 86 2.45 -22.89 -5.75
CA SER A 86 2.35 -21.82 -6.75
C SER A 86 1.98 -20.46 -6.14
N GLN A 87 1.83 -20.36 -4.82
CA GLN A 87 1.42 -19.13 -4.14
C GLN A 87 2.33 -17.93 -4.46
N PHE A 88 3.65 -18.16 -4.54
CA PHE A 88 4.59 -17.09 -4.88
C PHE A 88 4.39 -16.55 -6.30
N ALA A 89 4.08 -17.43 -7.27
CA ALA A 89 3.80 -17.00 -8.65
C ALA A 89 2.50 -16.17 -8.72
N ILE A 90 1.48 -16.55 -7.96
CA ILE A 90 0.22 -15.81 -7.85
C ILE A 90 0.46 -14.44 -7.22
N LEU A 91 1.19 -14.38 -6.11
CA LEU A 91 1.50 -13.12 -5.42
C LEU A 91 2.35 -12.18 -6.28
N ASP A 92 3.33 -12.70 -7.01
CA ASP A 92 4.14 -11.91 -7.96
C ASP A 92 3.30 -11.34 -9.10
N ALA A 93 2.39 -12.15 -9.66
CA ALA A 93 1.45 -11.68 -10.68
C ALA A 93 0.57 -10.54 -10.17
N LEU A 94 -0.04 -10.71 -8.99
CA LEU A 94 -0.87 -9.68 -8.36
C LEU A 94 -0.06 -8.42 -8.03
N LEU A 95 1.18 -8.57 -7.55
CA LEU A 95 2.07 -7.45 -7.28
C LEU A 95 2.34 -6.62 -8.54
N LYS A 96 2.69 -7.28 -9.65
CA LYS A 96 2.95 -6.60 -10.93
C LYS A 96 1.72 -5.85 -11.44
N LEU A 97 0.53 -6.45 -11.37
CA LEU A 97 -0.71 -5.79 -11.76
C LEU A 97 -1.02 -4.57 -10.89
N ARG A 98 -0.81 -4.67 -9.57
CA ARG A 98 -0.95 -3.54 -8.65
C ARG A 98 0.05 -2.42 -8.95
N GLN A 99 1.29 -2.76 -9.31
CA GLN A 99 2.30 -1.78 -9.70
C GLN A 99 1.88 -1.00 -10.95
N ILE A 100 1.36 -1.67 -12.00
CA ILE A 100 0.85 -1.00 -13.20
C ILE A 100 -0.29 -0.05 -12.85
N CYS A 101 -1.23 -0.46 -12.00
CA CYS A 101 -2.32 0.39 -11.54
C CYS A 101 -1.85 1.63 -10.75
N CYS A 102 -0.68 1.56 -10.10
CA CYS A 102 -0.08 2.72 -9.45
C CYS A 102 0.65 3.61 -10.46
N HIS A 103 1.65 3.03 -11.15
CA HIS A 103 2.40 3.72 -12.20
C HIS A 103 3.16 2.71 -13.07
N PRO A 104 3.10 2.78 -14.41
CA PRO A 104 3.80 1.85 -15.31
C PRO A 104 5.32 1.75 -15.05
N ALA A 105 5.97 2.86 -14.70
CA ALA A 105 7.41 2.89 -14.42
C ALA A 105 7.85 2.07 -13.18
N LEU A 106 6.90 1.59 -12.34
CA LEU A 106 7.23 0.68 -11.25
C LEU A 106 7.64 -0.70 -11.76
N LEU A 107 7.18 -1.07 -12.95
CA LEU A 107 7.65 -2.25 -13.66
C LEU A 107 8.82 -1.88 -14.57
N LYS A 108 9.98 -2.45 -14.31
CA LYS A 108 11.17 -2.27 -15.16
C LYS A 108 11.09 -3.16 -16.42
N LEU A 109 9.98 -3.04 -17.16
CA LEU A 109 9.77 -3.79 -18.39
C LEU A 109 10.35 -3.03 -19.59
N GLN A 110 10.91 -3.79 -20.56
CA GLN A 110 11.45 -3.26 -21.80
C GLN A 110 10.52 -3.53 -23.02
N THR A 111 9.23 -3.78 -22.77
CA THR A 111 8.26 -4.01 -23.83
C THR A 111 7.83 -2.72 -24.50
N GLU A 112 7.31 -2.80 -25.73
CA GLU A 112 6.84 -1.62 -26.48
C GLU A 112 5.63 -0.96 -25.77
N GLU A 113 4.77 -1.74 -25.13
CA GLU A 113 3.65 -1.24 -24.34
C GLU A 113 4.16 -0.45 -23.11
N ALA A 114 5.20 -0.94 -22.43
CA ALA A 114 5.81 -0.25 -21.30
C ALA A 114 6.47 1.08 -21.75
N LYS A 115 7.09 1.12 -22.92
CA LYS A 115 7.68 2.34 -23.48
C LYS A 115 6.62 3.38 -23.84
N LYS A 116 5.43 2.97 -24.25
CA LYS A 116 4.28 3.85 -24.56
C LYS A 116 3.59 4.36 -23.28
N ALA A 117 3.46 3.51 -22.27
CA ALA A 117 2.76 3.83 -21.01
C ALA A 117 3.64 4.63 -20.06
N LYS A 118 3.93 5.89 -20.40
CA LYS A 118 4.81 6.77 -19.60
C LYS A 118 4.10 7.53 -18.48
N ARG A 119 2.78 7.66 -18.54
CA ARG A 119 1.95 8.42 -17.60
C ARG A 119 1.06 7.49 -16.80
N SER A 120 0.71 7.90 -15.60
CA SER A 120 -0.24 7.22 -14.73
C SER A 120 -1.45 8.09 -14.48
N ALA A 121 -2.63 7.61 -14.86
CA ALA A 121 -3.89 8.29 -14.57
C ALA A 121 -4.06 8.57 -13.06
N LYS A 122 -3.61 7.63 -12.20
CA LYS A 122 -3.64 7.81 -10.75
C LYS A 122 -2.71 8.93 -10.27
N LEU A 123 -1.53 9.05 -10.86
CA LEU A 123 -0.59 10.13 -10.51
C LEU A 123 -1.11 11.48 -10.98
N ASP A 124 -1.66 11.55 -12.20
CA ASP A 124 -2.26 12.76 -12.74
C ASP A 124 -3.41 13.23 -11.83
N TYR A 125 -4.34 12.34 -11.48
CA TYR A 125 -5.45 12.64 -10.57
C TYR A 125 -4.98 13.06 -9.17
N LEU A 126 -3.92 12.41 -8.65
CA LEU A 126 -3.34 12.78 -7.36
C LEU A 126 -2.90 14.24 -7.35
N PHE A 127 -2.20 14.71 -8.40
CA PHE A 127 -1.72 16.08 -8.44
C PHE A 127 -2.84 17.09 -8.64
N GLU A 128 -3.89 16.78 -9.39
CA GLU A 128 -5.11 17.62 -9.46
C GLU A 128 -5.74 17.79 -8.08
N LEU A 129 -5.84 16.69 -7.30
CA LEU A 129 -6.36 16.74 -5.94
C LEU A 129 -5.43 17.52 -5.00
N LEU A 130 -4.11 17.32 -5.09
CA LEU A 130 -3.13 18.03 -4.26
C LEU A 130 -3.15 19.55 -4.55
N ASP A 131 -3.25 19.95 -5.81
CA ASP A 131 -3.33 21.36 -6.19
C ASP A 131 -4.55 22.03 -5.53
N THR A 132 -5.70 21.34 -5.52
CA THR A 132 -6.91 21.81 -4.84
C THR A 132 -6.71 21.94 -3.32
N LEU A 133 -6.17 20.88 -2.69
CA LEU A 133 -5.96 20.84 -1.23
C LEU A 133 -4.94 21.91 -0.79
N PHE A 134 -3.89 22.12 -1.55
CA PHE A 134 -2.89 23.14 -1.26
C PHE A 134 -3.43 24.55 -1.42
N ALA A 135 -4.28 24.79 -2.44
CA ALA A 135 -4.98 26.06 -2.60
C ALA A 135 -5.92 26.38 -1.43
N GLU A 136 -6.51 25.34 -0.82
CA GLU A 136 -7.30 25.47 0.41
C GLU A 136 -6.44 25.59 1.70
N GLY A 137 -5.12 25.60 1.59
CA GLY A 137 -4.20 25.63 2.73
C GLY A 137 -4.18 24.33 3.56
N ARG A 138 -4.68 23.24 3.02
CA ARG A 138 -4.72 21.95 3.70
C ARG A 138 -3.37 21.27 3.67
N ARG A 139 -3.07 20.56 4.74
CA ARG A 139 -1.87 19.73 4.86
C ARG A 139 -2.22 18.27 4.67
N VAL A 140 -1.37 17.53 3.95
CA VAL A 140 -1.67 16.19 3.47
C VAL A 140 -0.68 15.16 4.03
N LEU A 141 -1.19 14.04 4.53
CA LEU A 141 -0.40 12.81 4.77
C LEU A 141 -0.67 11.86 3.60
N LEU A 142 0.36 11.56 2.83
CA LEU A 142 0.26 10.67 1.67
C LEU A 142 0.95 9.35 1.97
N PHE A 143 0.18 8.27 1.90
CA PHE A 143 0.66 6.92 2.16
C PHE A 143 0.81 6.12 0.87
N SER A 144 1.91 5.39 0.74
CA SER A 144 2.11 4.41 -0.33
C SER A 144 2.82 3.17 0.19
N GLN A 145 2.41 2.00 -0.31
CA GLN A 145 3.12 0.75 -0.05
C GLN A 145 4.38 0.59 -0.92
N PHE A 146 4.50 1.38 -2.01
CA PHE A 146 5.65 1.33 -2.90
C PHE A 146 6.52 2.57 -2.67
N THR A 147 7.74 2.36 -2.15
CA THR A 147 8.73 3.45 -2.01
C THR A 147 9.10 4.05 -3.35
N SER A 148 9.17 3.25 -4.41
CA SER A 148 9.38 3.72 -5.78
C SER A 148 8.26 4.62 -6.30
N MET A 149 7.02 4.46 -5.82
CA MET A 149 5.94 5.41 -6.13
C MET A 149 6.15 6.73 -5.40
N LEU A 150 6.61 6.71 -4.15
CA LEU A 150 6.96 7.92 -3.43
C LEU A 150 8.09 8.70 -4.13
N GLU A 151 9.06 8.00 -4.73
CA GLU A 151 10.12 8.63 -5.52
C GLU A 151 9.59 9.35 -6.78
N LEU A 152 8.59 8.77 -7.44
CA LEU A 152 7.94 9.42 -8.59
C LEU A 152 7.16 10.67 -8.16
N ILE A 153 6.44 10.59 -7.05
CA ILE A 153 5.72 11.73 -6.46
C ILE A 153 6.71 12.82 -6.05
N GLU A 154 7.82 12.45 -5.41
CA GLU A 154 8.89 13.36 -4.98
C GLU A 154 9.48 14.15 -6.16
N ARG A 155 9.73 13.48 -7.30
CA ARG A 155 10.21 14.14 -8.52
C ARG A 155 9.22 15.19 -9.02
N GLU A 156 7.95 14.87 -9.05
CA GLU A 156 6.90 15.79 -9.49
C GLU A 156 6.71 16.95 -8.51
N LEU A 157 6.78 16.71 -7.20
CA LEU A 157 6.75 17.78 -6.18
C LEU A 157 7.92 18.74 -6.34
N ASN A 158 9.13 18.22 -6.63
CA ASN A 158 10.31 19.05 -6.90
C ASN A 158 10.14 19.90 -8.15
N VAL A 159 9.59 19.36 -9.25
CA VAL A 159 9.28 20.11 -10.48
C VAL A 159 8.29 21.24 -10.17
N ARG A 160 7.28 20.99 -9.35
CA ARG A 160 6.26 21.97 -8.94
C ARG A 160 6.73 22.88 -7.80
N ARG A 161 7.95 22.70 -7.28
CA ARG A 161 8.55 23.46 -6.16
C ARG A 161 7.75 23.42 -4.86
N HIS A 162 7.07 22.31 -4.60
CA HIS A 162 6.43 22.07 -3.31
C HIS A 162 7.42 21.48 -2.31
N SER A 163 7.44 22.03 -1.08
CA SER A 163 8.19 21.46 0.04
C SER A 163 7.46 20.21 0.55
N TYR A 164 8.22 19.20 0.96
CA TYR A 164 7.68 17.96 1.49
C TYR A 164 8.62 17.35 2.53
N LEU A 165 8.06 16.45 3.35
CA LEU A 165 8.84 15.50 4.15
C LEU A 165 8.62 14.09 3.63
N LYS A 166 9.60 13.21 3.86
CA LYS A 166 9.51 11.80 3.48
C LYS A 166 9.95 10.90 4.62
N LEU A 167 9.11 9.92 4.97
CA LEU A 167 9.35 8.90 5.99
C LEU A 167 9.25 7.52 5.34
N THR A 168 10.36 6.77 5.40
CA THR A 168 10.45 5.41 4.89
C THR A 168 11.05 4.48 5.95
N GLY A 169 11.17 3.18 5.63
CA GLY A 169 11.86 2.22 6.49
C GLY A 169 13.32 2.61 6.80
N GLU A 170 13.97 3.37 5.90
CA GLU A 170 15.37 3.80 6.02
C GLU A 170 15.54 5.10 6.83
N SER A 171 14.45 5.80 7.16
CA SER A 171 14.50 7.07 7.91
C SER A 171 15.01 6.85 9.32
N LYS A 172 16.13 7.49 9.68
CA LYS A 172 16.80 7.33 10.97
C LYS A 172 16.16 8.13 12.09
N ASP A 173 15.69 9.34 11.80
CA ASP A 173 15.11 10.26 12.82
C ASP A 173 13.64 10.52 12.55
N ARG A 174 12.82 9.51 12.83
CA ARG A 174 11.37 9.55 12.61
C ARG A 174 10.68 10.59 13.50
N GLY A 175 11.15 10.75 14.74
CA GLY A 175 10.58 11.70 15.68
C GLY A 175 10.72 13.14 15.21
N ASN A 176 11.92 13.53 14.76
CA ASN A 176 12.18 14.85 14.22
C ASN A 176 11.34 15.16 12.97
N LEU A 177 11.17 14.19 12.05
CA LEU A 177 10.33 14.38 10.86
C LEU A 177 8.87 14.67 11.25
N VAL A 178 8.33 13.94 12.22
CA VAL A 178 6.96 14.19 12.74
C VAL A 178 6.87 15.54 13.40
N GLU A 179 7.83 15.90 14.25
CA GLU A 179 7.88 17.19 14.93
C GLU A 179 7.97 18.36 13.95
N ARG A 180 8.83 18.25 12.93
CA ARG A 180 8.93 19.23 11.84
C ARG A 180 7.62 19.36 11.09
N PHE A 181 6.98 18.26 10.73
CA PHE A 181 5.68 18.32 10.09
C PHE A 181 4.63 19.01 10.95
N GLN A 182 4.66 18.84 12.27
CA GLN A 182 3.72 19.50 13.19
C GLN A 182 4.00 21.01 13.35
N LYS A 183 5.27 21.42 13.39
CA LYS A 183 5.68 22.80 13.69
C LYS A 183 5.89 23.68 12.46
N GLU A 184 6.37 23.10 11.37
CA GLU A 184 6.67 23.82 10.14
C GLU A 184 5.46 23.81 9.17
N ASN A 185 5.34 24.83 8.34
CA ASN A 185 4.26 24.90 7.34
C ASN A 185 4.63 24.10 6.06
N ILE A 186 4.80 22.80 6.21
CA ILE A 186 5.08 21.88 5.11
C ILE A 186 3.78 21.26 4.63
N PRO A 187 3.40 21.41 3.34
CA PRO A 187 2.07 21.02 2.85
C PRO A 187 1.87 19.51 2.77
N ILE A 188 2.93 18.71 2.59
CA ILE A 188 2.76 17.27 2.39
C ILE A 188 3.84 16.44 3.09
N PHE A 189 3.42 15.31 3.65
CA PHE A 189 4.29 14.32 4.25
C PHE A 189 4.09 12.97 3.54
N LEU A 190 5.10 12.49 2.84
CA LEU A 190 5.14 11.21 2.15
C LEU A 190 5.55 10.10 3.12
N ILE A 191 4.73 9.05 3.23
CA ILE A 191 4.93 7.99 4.21
C ILE A 191 4.86 6.62 3.53
N SER A 192 5.89 5.80 3.74
CA SER A 192 5.89 4.40 3.32
C SER A 192 5.14 3.54 4.35
N LEU A 193 4.25 2.67 3.89
CA LEU A 193 3.55 1.67 4.69
C LEU A 193 4.40 0.41 4.90
#